data_fe9d19e2fcfe445beb20e9d83053e397
#
_entry.id   fe9d19e2fcfe445beb20e9d83053e397
#
_cell.length_a   1.000
_cell.length_b   1.000
_cell.length_c   1.000
_cell.angle_alpha   90.00
_cell.angle_beta   90.00
_cell.angle_gamma   90.00
#
_symmetry.space_group_name_H-M   'P 1'
#
loop_
_entity.id
_entity.type
_entity.pdbx_description
1 polymer ?
#
loop_
_entity_poly.entity_id
_entity_poly.type
_entity_poly.pdbx_seq_one_letter_code
_entity_poly.pdbx_strand_id
1 'polypeptide(L)'
;EGVVSGEADPAFPNRLLILDDEPDICGMFQKVAEQIGYQVQFCTQAHEFAQTYETFQPTAIILDLMIGEVDGVELLRSLAQKQCAADILIISGADTRVLAAVRRLGKNHGLQMLATLEKPVLVEDLRTALRQSLHTPPKITERDLGNAIELKQLIVHYQPKIDLRSSDALTVDSCEALVRWQHPQFGLLMPGTFISLAERTGLISSLTDLVLDLVVDQISCWREK
;
A
#
# COMPACT_ATOMS: atom_id res chain seq x y z
N GLU A 1 -28.22 -5.36 -12.39
CA GLU A 1 -27.04 -4.99 -13.17
C GLU A 1 -26.45 -3.76 -12.49
N GLY A 2 -25.76 -3.98 -11.37
CA GLY A 2 -25.14 -2.94 -10.56
C GLY A 2 -23.66 -2.88 -10.88
N VAL A 3 -23.26 -1.81 -11.57
CA VAL A 3 -21.85 -1.39 -11.64
C VAL A 3 -21.47 -0.96 -10.22
N VAL A 4 -20.69 -1.79 -9.53
CA VAL A 4 -20.04 -1.40 -8.28
C VAL A 4 -18.97 -0.38 -8.66
N SER A 5 -19.31 0.89 -8.50
CA SER A 5 -18.32 1.98 -8.47
C SER A 5 -17.43 1.71 -7.25
N GLY A 6 -16.22 1.20 -7.50
CA GLY A 6 -15.20 1.06 -6.48
C GLY A 6 -14.77 2.46 -6.03
N GLU A 7 -15.47 3.02 -5.06
CA GLU A 7 -14.98 4.19 -4.33
C GLU A 7 -13.71 3.74 -3.59
N ALA A 8 -12.59 4.43 -3.87
CA ALA A 8 -11.34 4.20 -3.17
C ALA A 8 -11.58 4.41 -1.67
N ASP A 9 -11.26 3.42 -0.85
CA ASP A 9 -11.34 3.53 0.60
C ASP A 9 -10.42 4.68 1.05
N PRO A 10 -10.93 5.77 1.64
CA PRO A 10 -10.10 6.90 2.06
C PRO A 10 -9.04 6.52 3.11
N ALA A 11 -9.15 5.34 3.73
CA ALA A 11 -8.14 4.79 4.63
C ALA A 11 -6.88 4.27 3.90
N PHE A 12 -6.93 4.08 2.58
CA PHE A 12 -5.81 3.59 1.77
C PHE A 12 -5.68 4.44 0.51
N PRO A 13 -4.98 5.57 0.57
CA PRO A 13 -4.71 6.32 -0.64
C PRO A 13 -3.84 5.47 -1.55
N ASN A 14 -4.41 5.03 -2.68
CA ASN A 14 -3.62 4.40 -3.73
C ASN A 14 -2.65 5.43 -4.28
N ARG A 15 -1.36 5.23 -4.05
CA ARG A 15 -0.30 6.15 -4.46
C ARG A 15 0.50 5.52 -5.58
N LEU A 16 0.50 6.17 -6.73
CA LEU A 16 1.24 5.72 -7.90
C LEU A 16 2.43 6.64 -8.14
N LEU A 17 3.62 6.08 -8.18
CA LEU A 17 4.83 6.76 -8.62
C LEU A 17 5.19 6.31 -10.03
N ILE A 18 5.35 7.27 -10.94
CA ILE A 18 5.70 7.00 -12.34
C ILE A 18 7.13 7.46 -12.56
N LEU A 19 7.92 6.65 -13.26
CA LEU A 19 9.24 7.00 -13.75
C LEU A 19 9.33 6.70 -15.24
N ASP A 20 9.37 7.75 -16.05
CA ASP A 20 9.49 7.72 -17.51
C ASP A 20 10.11 9.05 -17.96
N ASP A 21 11.10 9.05 -18.85
CA ASP A 21 11.79 10.27 -19.28
C ASP A 21 10.98 11.14 -20.24
N GLU A 22 9.81 10.67 -20.69
CA GLU A 22 8.88 11.40 -21.53
C GLU A 22 7.76 12.06 -20.69
N PRO A 23 7.78 13.38 -20.44
CA PRO A 23 6.78 14.06 -19.59
C PRO A 23 5.35 13.92 -20.11
N ASP A 24 5.15 13.86 -21.43
CA ASP A 24 3.84 13.71 -22.06
C ASP A 24 3.23 12.33 -21.73
N ILE A 25 4.07 11.30 -21.71
CA ILE A 25 3.68 9.93 -21.31
C ILE A 25 3.32 9.91 -19.83
N CYS A 26 4.16 10.50 -18.97
CA CYS A 26 3.86 10.66 -17.55
C CYS A 26 2.50 11.34 -17.33
N GLY A 27 2.25 12.46 -18.02
CA GLY A 27 0.98 13.19 -17.92
C GLY A 27 -0.23 12.40 -18.42
N MET A 28 -0.07 11.56 -19.44
CA MET A 28 -1.12 10.64 -19.90
C MET A 28 -1.42 9.57 -18.84
N PHE A 29 -0.38 8.90 -18.32
CA PHE A 29 -0.53 7.87 -17.29
C PHE A 29 -1.13 8.43 -16.01
N GLN A 30 -0.70 9.63 -15.59
CA GLN A 30 -1.27 10.34 -14.45
C GLN A 30 -2.78 10.51 -14.60
N LYS A 31 -3.25 11.07 -15.72
CA LYS A 31 -4.70 11.27 -15.96
C LYS A 31 -5.49 9.98 -15.89
N VAL A 32 -4.96 8.89 -16.46
CA VAL A 32 -5.62 7.57 -16.42
C VAL A 32 -5.69 7.04 -14.98
N ALA A 33 -4.62 7.18 -14.21
CA ALA A 33 -4.54 6.68 -12.85
C ALA A 33 -5.42 7.49 -11.88
N GLU A 34 -5.44 8.82 -12.02
CA GLU A 34 -6.31 9.70 -11.23
C GLU A 34 -7.80 9.39 -11.44
N GLN A 35 -8.21 9.07 -12.68
CA GLN A 35 -9.59 8.67 -12.99
C GLN A 35 -10.06 7.40 -12.28
N ILE A 36 -9.11 6.56 -11.85
CA ILE A 36 -9.41 5.31 -11.13
C ILE A 36 -9.04 5.38 -9.64
N GLY A 37 -8.72 6.57 -9.13
CA GLY A 37 -8.57 6.83 -7.69
C GLY A 37 -7.15 6.77 -7.15
N TYR A 38 -6.11 6.87 -7.98
CA TYR A 38 -4.74 7.05 -7.52
C TYR A 38 -4.42 8.51 -7.23
N GLN A 39 -3.65 8.74 -6.16
CA GLN A 39 -2.81 9.93 -6.05
C GLN A 39 -1.52 9.65 -6.83
N VAL A 40 -1.11 10.57 -7.68
CA VAL A 40 0.01 10.33 -8.60
C VAL A 40 1.11 11.35 -8.40
N GLN A 41 2.34 10.86 -8.36
CA GLN A 41 3.56 11.64 -8.59
C GLN A 41 4.36 11.00 -9.71
N PHE A 42 5.12 11.80 -10.45
CA PHE A 42 6.01 11.29 -11.47
C PHE A 42 7.38 11.97 -11.42
N CYS A 43 8.38 11.24 -11.85
CA CYS A 43 9.75 11.70 -12.06
C CYS A 43 10.12 11.44 -13.51
N THR A 44 10.88 12.36 -14.11
CA THR A 44 11.42 12.18 -15.46
C THR A 44 12.92 11.83 -15.42
N GLN A 45 13.50 11.82 -14.23
CA GLN A 45 14.91 11.51 -14.03
C GLN A 45 15.08 10.50 -12.87
N ALA A 46 15.96 9.53 -13.09
CA ALA A 46 16.15 8.44 -12.13
C ALA A 46 16.70 8.91 -10.77
N HIS A 47 17.46 10.00 -10.72
CA HIS A 47 18.00 10.50 -9.45
C HIS A 47 16.92 11.10 -8.52
N GLU A 48 15.82 11.61 -9.08
CA GLU A 48 14.67 12.14 -8.31
C GLU A 48 13.84 11.00 -7.74
N PHE A 49 13.83 9.85 -8.42
CA PHE A 49 12.98 8.72 -8.06
C PHE A 49 13.24 8.22 -6.64
N ALA A 50 14.50 8.10 -6.22
CA ALA A 50 14.84 7.58 -4.90
C ALA A 50 14.29 8.47 -3.78
N GLN A 51 14.40 9.80 -3.90
CA GLN A 51 13.88 10.75 -2.93
C GLN A 51 12.35 10.77 -2.93
N THR A 52 11.74 10.78 -4.11
CA THR A 52 10.28 10.76 -4.26
C THR A 52 9.70 9.46 -3.71
N TYR A 53 10.33 8.32 -3.96
CA TYR A 53 9.93 7.03 -3.40
C TYR A 53 9.85 7.07 -1.87
N GLU A 54 10.89 7.59 -1.20
CA GLU A 54 10.96 7.65 0.27
C GLU A 54 9.91 8.59 0.87
N THR A 55 9.64 9.73 0.23
CA THR A 55 8.69 10.73 0.75
C THR A 55 7.25 10.42 0.40
N PHE A 56 7.00 9.93 -0.80
CA PHE A 56 5.66 9.65 -1.30
C PHE A 56 5.13 8.28 -0.88
N GLN A 57 6.03 7.30 -0.64
CA GLN A 57 5.69 5.93 -0.23
C GLN A 57 4.62 5.31 -1.13
N PRO A 58 4.92 5.05 -2.40
CA PRO A 58 3.94 4.56 -3.36
C PRO A 58 3.46 3.15 -3.02
N THR A 59 2.19 2.87 -3.32
CA THR A 59 1.60 1.52 -3.30
C THR A 59 1.70 0.82 -4.65
N ALA A 60 1.88 1.60 -5.72
CA ALA A 60 2.15 1.11 -7.07
C ALA A 60 3.23 1.97 -7.74
N ILE A 61 3.99 1.37 -8.63
CA ILE A 61 5.06 2.02 -9.39
C ILE A 61 4.91 1.66 -10.86
N ILE A 62 4.93 2.66 -11.73
CA ILE A 62 5.18 2.47 -13.17
C ILE A 62 6.64 2.80 -13.42
N LEU A 63 7.35 1.87 -14.05
CA LEU A 63 8.77 2.00 -14.33
C LEU A 63 9.04 1.75 -15.82
N ASP A 64 9.55 2.77 -16.53
CA ASP A 64 10.20 2.54 -17.81
C ASP A 64 11.57 1.90 -17.58
N LEU A 65 11.93 0.95 -18.42
CA LEU A 65 13.26 0.31 -18.38
C LEU A 65 14.33 1.13 -19.12
N MET A 66 13.91 2.02 -20.00
CA MET A 66 14.81 2.78 -20.88
C MET A 66 14.75 4.28 -20.50
N ILE A 67 15.41 4.65 -19.40
CA ILE A 67 15.41 6.03 -18.89
C ILE A 67 16.82 6.61 -19.06
N GLY A 68 17.01 7.33 -20.15
CA GLY A 68 18.31 7.93 -20.46
C GLY A 68 19.45 6.91 -20.42
N GLU A 69 20.47 7.15 -19.59
CA GLU A 69 21.61 6.25 -19.40
C GLU A 69 21.43 5.24 -18.26
N VAL A 70 20.31 5.31 -17.51
CA VAL A 70 20.09 4.45 -16.35
C VAL A 70 19.39 3.16 -16.75
N ASP A 71 20.00 2.04 -16.36
CA ASP A 71 19.40 0.72 -16.54
C ASP A 71 18.26 0.49 -15.54
N GLY A 72 17.02 0.36 -16.05
CA GLY A 72 15.85 0.07 -15.24
C GLY A 72 15.98 -1.21 -14.40
N VAL A 73 16.86 -2.13 -14.80
CA VAL A 73 17.19 -3.33 -14.00
C VAL A 73 17.94 -2.96 -12.72
N GLU A 74 18.79 -1.93 -12.75
CA GLU A 74 19.49 -1.44 -11.56
C GLU A 74 18.51 -0.79 -10.58
N LEU A 75 17.53 -0.06 -11.08
CA LEU A 75 16.45 0.47 -10.26
C LEU A 75 15.61 -0.63 -9.57
N LEU A 76 15.31 -1.70 -10.29
CA LEU A 76 14.63 -2.87 -9.70
C LEU A 76 15.47 -3.53 -8.60
N ARG A 77 16.79 -3.62 -8.77
CA ARG A 77 17.68 -4.13 -7.71
C ARG A 77 17.68 -3.22 -6.49
N SER A 78 17.70 -1.91 -6.69
CA SER A 78 17.62 -0.92 -5.61
C SER A 78 16.29 -1.04 -4.85
N LEU A 79 15.17 -1.16 -5.55
CA LEU A 79 13.86 -1.40 -4.94
C LEU A 79 13.82 -2.72 -4.15
N ALA A 80 14.45 -3.77 -4.66
CA ALA A 80 14.55 -5.06 -3.97
C ALA A 80 15.38 -4.96 -2.67
N GLN A 81 16.50 -4.24 -2.70
CA GLN A 81 17.33 -3.99 -1.51
C GLN A 81 16.55 -3.22 -0.43
N LYS A 82 15.68 -2.29 -0.85
CA LYS A 82 14.77 -1.54 0.03
C LYS A 82 13.55 -2.35 0.48
N GLN A 83 13.42 -3.61 0.04
CA GLN A 83 12.27 -4.47 0.33
C GLN A 83 10.95 -3.83 -0.11
N CYS A 84 10.93 -3.22 -1.30
CA CYS A 84 9.76 -2.55 -1.85
C CYS A 84 8.55 -3.49 -1.88
N ALA A 85 7.45 -3.07 -1.24
CA ALA A 85 6.20 -3.81 -1.20
C ALA A 85 5.18 -3.31 -2.25
N ALA A 86 5.50 -2.21 -2.97
CA ALA A 86 4.64 -1.66 -4.00
C ALA A 86 4.50 -2.64 -5.19
N ASP A 87 3.33 -2.61 -5.81
CA ASP A 87 3.09 -3.31 -7.07
C ASP A 87 3.83 -2.62 -8.22
N ILE A 88 4.64 -3.35 -8.97
CA ILE A 88 5.49 -2.80 -10.03
C ILE A 88 4.93 -3.17 -11.39
N LEU A 89 4.59 -2.16 -12.17
CA LEU A 89 4.21 -2.24 -13.57
C LEU A 89 5.40 -1.77 -14.42
N ILE A 90 5.96 -2.66 -15.22
CA ILE A 90 7.02 -2.32 -16.16
C ILE A 90 6.39 -1.89 -17.48
N ILE A 91 6.90 -0.79 -18.02
CA ILE A 91 6.54 -0.31 -19.36
C ILE A 91 7.83 -0.12 -20.14
N SER A 92 7.93 -0.64 -21.35
CA SER A 92 9.14 -0.47 -22.16
C SER A 92 8.89 -0.75 -23.64
N GLY A 93 9.72 -0.14 -24.49
CA GLY A 93 9.83 -0.48 -25.90
C GLY A 93 10.69 -1.72 -26.20
N ALA A 94 11.21 -2.40 -25.18
CA ALA A 94 11.98 -3.62 -25.33
C ALA A 94 11.09 -4.79 -25.79
N ASP A 95 11.70 -5.78 -26.45
CA ASP A 95 10.96 -6.95 -26.89
C ASP A 95 10.41 -7.80 -25.73
N THR A 96 9.38 -8.59 -26.01
CA THR A 96 8.66 -9.42 -25.03
C THR A 96 9.58 -10.36 -24.23
N ARG A 97 10.73 -10.78 -24.82
CA ARG A 97 11.68 -11.67 -24.15
C ARG A 97 12.44 -10.94 -23.04
N VAL A 98 12.83 -9.68 -23.32
CA VAL A 98 13.48 -8.82 -22.32
C VAL A 98 12.53 -8.53 -21.18
N LEU A 99 11.28 -8.14 -21.49
CA LEU A 99 10.25 -7.90 -20.49
C LEU A 99 9.99 -9.13 -19.62
N ALA A 100 9.92 -10.33 -20.21
CA ALA A 100 9.76 -11.57 -19.45
C ALA A 100 10.96 -11.87 -18.53
N ALA A 101 12.19 -11.59 -19.00
CA ALA A 101 13.40 -11.76 -18.19
C ALA A 101 13.43 -10.79 -17.01
N VAL A 102 13.09 -9.51 -17.22
CA VAL A 102 13.02 -8.49 -16.18
C VAL A 102 11.93 -8.82 -15.14
N ARG A 103 10.75 -9.25 -15.59
CA ARG A 103 9.69 -9.71 -14.69
C ARG A 103 10.13 -10.88 -13.81
N ARG A 104 10.83 -11.86 -14.39
CA ARG A 104 11.38 -13.00 -13.63
C ARG A 104 12.45 -12.56 -12.64
N LEU A 105 13.33 -11.63 -13.03
CA LEU A 105 14.34 -11.05 -12.16
C LEU A 105 13.69 -10.37 -10.96
N GLY A 106 12.70 -9.49 -11.17
CA GLY A 106 11.99 -8.80 -10.10
C GLY A 106 11.34 -9.79 -9.13
N LYS A 107 10.65 -10.81 -9.64
CA LYS A 107 10.05 -11.85 -8.80
C LYS A 107 11.08 -12.64 -7.97
N ASN A 108 12.22 -12.97 -8.56
CA ASN A 108 13.31 -13.68 -7.86
C ASN A 108 13.92 -12.84 -6.73
N HIS A 109 13.84 -11.52 -6.83
CA HIS A 109 14.26 -10.58 -5.80
C HIS A 109 13.12 -10.19 -4.82
N GLY A 110 11.98 -10.86 -4.88
CA GLY A 110 10.86 -10.66 -3.95
C GLY A 110 9.96 -9.46 -4.27
N LEU A 111 10.14 -8.80 -5.41
CA LEU A 111 9.30 -7.69 -5.85
C LEU A 111 7.92 -8.14 -6.34
N GLN A 112 6.91 -7.31 -6.12
CA GLN A 112 5.55 -7.53 -6.61
C GLN A 112 5.43 -7.07 -8.06
N MET A 113 5.68 -7.97 -9.00
CA MET A 113 5.61 -7.68 -10.45
C MET A 113 4.16 -7.81 -10.94
N LEU A 114 3.44 -6.68 -10.99
CA LEU A 114 2.04 -6.63 -11.37
C LEU A 114 1.83 -7.03 -12.83
N ALA A 115 2.44 -6.28 -13.75
CA ALA A 115 2.36 -6.53 -15.17
C ALA A 115 3.59 -6.00 -15.91
N THR A 116 3.68 -6.34 -17.18
CA THR A 116 4.64 -5.74 -18.13
C THR A 116 3.85 -5.34 -19.38
N LEU A 117 3.97 -4.09 -19.80
CA LEU A 117 3.33 -3.54 -20.99
C LEU A 117 4.40 -3.08 -21.97
N GLU A 118 4.16 -3.37 -23.27
CA GLU A 118 5.03 -2.94 -24.36
C GLU A 118 4.55 -1.58 -24.90
N LYS A 119 5.47 -0.66 -25.18
CA LYS A 119 5.15 0.61 -25.85
C LYS A 119 4.87 0.35 -27.34
N PRO A 120 3.81 0.93 -27.94
CA PRO A 120 2.90 1.92 -27.37
C PRO A 120 1.83 1.31 -26.46
N VAL A 121 1.65 1.90 -25.27
CA VAL A 121 0.71 1.42 -24.26
C VAL A 121 -0.71 1.86 -24.59
N LEU A 122 -1.63 0.91 -24.66
CA LEU A 122 -3.05 1.22 -24.76
C LEU A 122 -3.62 1.65 -23.40
N VAL A 123 -4.42 2.70 -23.39
CA VAL A 123 -5.05 3.25 -22.17
C VAL A 123 -5.83 2.17 -21.40
N GLU A 124 -6.52 1.27 -22.10
CA GLU A 124 -7.29 0.21 -21.46
C GLU A 124 -6.42 -0.87 -20.82
N ASP A 125 -5.26 -1.18 -21.39
CA ASP A 125 -4.32 -2.14 -20.81
C ASP A 125 -3.70 -1.56 -19.51
N LEU A 126 -3.32 -0.28 -19.55
CA LEU A 126 -2.85 0.44 -18.38
C LEU A 126 -3.92 0.48 -17.29
N ARG A 127 -5.15 0.86 -17.65
CA ARG A 127 -6.28 0.92 -16.72
C ARG A 127 -6.57 -0.44 -16.09
N THR A 128 -6.54 -1.50 -16.88
CA THR A 128 -6.77 -2.87 -16.43
C THR A 128 -5.68 -3.30 -15.44
N ALA A 129 -4.42 -3.06 -15.77
CA ALA A 129 -3.30 -3.37 -14.90
C ALA A 129 -3.38 -2.62 -13.57
N LEU A 130 -3.59 -1.30 -13.60
CA LEU A 130 -3.69 -0.49 -12.39
C LEU A 130 -4.90 -0.86 -11.51
N ARG A 131 -6.05 -1.23 -12.12
CA ARG A 131 -7.20 -1.72 -11.35
C ARG A 131 -6.92 -3.02 -10.59
N GLN A 132 -6.06 -3.88 -11.10
CA GLN A 132 -5.65 -5.09 -10.39
C GLN A 132 -4.87 -4.75 -9.12
N SER A 133 -4.05 -3.69 -9.14
CA SER A 133 -3.32 -3.21 -7.97
C SER A 133 -4.23 -2.57 -6.91
N LEU A 134 -5.31 -1.90 -7.31
CA LEU A 134 -6.30 -1.34 -6.37
C LEU A 134 -6.96 -2.40 -5.47
N HIS A 135 -7.07 -3.63 -5.96
CA HIS A 135 -7.72 -4.72 -5.25
C HIS A 135 -6.74 -5.69 -4.59
N THR A 136 -5.43 -5.46 -4.77
CA THR A 136 -4.42 -6.30 -4.14
C THR A 136 -4.22 -5.84 -2.69
N PRO A 137 -4.62 -6.64 -1.71
CA PRO A 137 -4.36 -6.29 -0.32
C PRO A 137 -2.85 -6.16 -0.09
N PRO A 138 -2.41 -5.23 0.77
CA PRO A 138 -0.99 -5.05 1.06
C PRO A 138 -0.37 -6.37 1.51
N LYS A 139 0.76 -6.74 0.91
CA LYS A 139 1.46 -7.96 1.25
C LYS A 139 2.32 -7.72 2.47
N ILE A 140 1.73 -7.93 3.63
CA ILE A 140 2.37 -7.78 4.92
C ILE A 140 3.12 -9.04 5.27
N THR A 141 4.37 -8.89 5.68
CA THR A 141 5.22 -9.99 6.12
C THR A 141 5.21 -10.12 7.64
N GLU A 142 5.64 -11.30 8.14
CA GLU A 142 5.87 -11.52 9.58
C GLU A 142 6.80 -10.48 10.19
N ARG A 143 7.87 -10.11 9.45
CA ARG A 143 8.83 -9.10 9.88
C ARG A 143 8.19 -7.72 10.02
N ASP A 144 7.32 -7.33 9.10
CA ASP A 144 6.62 -6.05 9.15
C ASP A 144 5.74 -5.97 10.40
N LEU A 145 5.01 -7.06 10.67
CA LEU A 145 4.16 -7.14 11.85
C LEU A 145 4.98 -7.18 13.16
N GLY A 146 6.10 -7.92 13.19
CA GLY A 146 7.02 -7.92 14.32
C GLY A 146 7.56 -6.52 14.62
N ASN A 147 8.04 -5.81 13.60
CA ASN A 147 8.49 -4.42 13.71
C ASN A 147 7.36 -3.49 14.19
N ALA A 148 6.13 -3.71 13.72
CA ALA A 148 4.99 -2.90 14.13
C ALA A 148 4.67 -3.01 15.62
N ILE A 149 4.82 -4.21 16.18
CA ILE A 149 4.66 -4.45 17.62
C ILE A 149 5.78 -3.75 18.39
N GLU A 150 7.03 -3.94 17.99
CA GLU A 150 8.21 -3.35 18.65
C GLU A 150 8.22 -1.81 18.59
N LEU A 151 7.89 -1.25 17.42
CA LEU A 151 7.90 0.21 17.19
C LEU A 151 6.59 0.89 17.57
N LYS A 152 5.66 0.16 18.22
CA LYS A 152 4.35 0.69 18.68
C LYS A 152 3.55 1.38 17.57
N GLN A 153 3.52 0.77 16.38
CA GLN A 153 2.75 1.27 15.24
C GLN A 153 1.27 0.85 15.30
N LEU A 154 0.89 0.05 16.30
CA LEU A 154 -0.48 -0.36 16.53
C LEU A 154 -1.19 0.70 17.40
N ILE A 155 -2.42 1.01 17.03
CA ILE A 155 -3.29 1.92 17.75
C ILE A 155 -4.64 1.24 18.00
N VAL A 156 -5.43 1.78 18.91
CA VAL A 156 -6.77 1.26 19.20
C VAL A 156 -7.80 2.34 18.92
N HIS A 157 -8.77 2.01 18.07
CA HIS A 157 -9.98 2.80 17.90
C HIS A 157 -11.07 2.27 18.84
N TYR A 158 -11.86 3.16 19.40
CA TYR A 158 -12.92 2.80 20.33
C TYR A 158 -14.27 3.10 19.71
N GLN A 159 -15.08 2.05 19.52
CA GLN A 159 -16.44 2.19 19.01
C GLN A 159 -17.42 2.16 20.19
N PRO A 160 -18.14 3.27 20.46
CA PRO A 160 -19.10 3.31 21.55
C PRO A 160 -20.28 2.38 21.29
N LYS A 161 -20.76 1.72 22.35
CA LYS A 161 -22.01 0.93 22.36
C LYS A 161 -23.05 1.70 23.15
N ILE A 162 -24.23 1.87 22.54
CA ILE A 162 -25.35 2.61 23.13
C ILE A 162 -26.42 1.63 23.54
N ASP A 163 -26.91 1.72 24.79
CA ASP A 163 -28.07 0.95 25.23
C ASP A 163 -29.35 1.62 24.70
N LEU A 164 -30.01 0.97 23.75
CA LEU A 164 -31.25 1.42 23.15
C LEU A 164 -32.49 1.19 24.07
N ARG A 165 -32.34 0.53 25.22
CA ARG A 165 -33.42 0.26 26.20
C ARG A 165 -33.59 1.38 27.21
N SER A 166 -32.61 2.29 27.30
CA SER A 166 -32.71 3.47 28.17
C SER A 166 -33.57 4.54 27.53
N SER A 167 -34.62 5.00 28.20
CA SER A 167 -35.60 5.96 27.67
C SER A 167 -35.17 7.43 27.79
N ASP A 168 -34.19 7.76 28.61
CA ASP A 168 -34.00 9.15 29.05
C ASP A 168 -32.72 9.85 28.56
N ALA A 169 -31.76 9.16 28.00
CA ALA A 169 -30.62 9.71 27.25
C ALA A 169 -29.83 8.57 26.57
N LEU A 170 -29.26 8.85 25.43
CA LEU A 170 -28.29 7.94 24.80
C LEU A 170 -27.05 7.90 25.69
N THR A 171 -26.96 6.91 26.59
CA THR A 171 -25.79 6.70 27.44
C THR A 171 -24.83 5.70 26.77
N VAL A 172 -23.54 6.02 26.80
CA VAL A 172 -22.48 5.13 26.34
C VAL A 172 -21.96 4.38 27.57
N ASP A 173 -22.37 3.12 27.73
CA ASP A 173 -21.96 2.29 28.86
C ASP A 173 -20.70 1.48 28.61
N SER A 174 -20.39 1.23 27.34
CA SER A 174 -19.24 0.43 26.94
C SER A 174 -18.74 0.82 25.56
N CYS A 175 -17.55 0.39 25.23
CA CYS A 175 -17.00 0.54 23.88
C CYS A 175 -16.31 -0.76 23.45
N GLU A 176 -16.20 -0.94 22.15
CA GLU A 176 -15.38 -1.99 21.56
C GLU A 176 -14.02 -1.42 21.20
N ALA A 177 -12.96 -2.10 21.64
CA ALA A 177 -11.60 -1.77 21.30
C ALA A 177 -11.20 -2.47 20.00
N LEU A 178 -10.94 -1.70 18.98
CA LEU A 178 -10.68 -2.17 17.63
C LEU A 178 -9.25 -1.82 17.23
N VAL A 179 -8.37 -2.82 17.24
CA VAL A 179 -6.96 -2.62 16.84
C VAL A 179 -6.87 -2.13 15.39
N ARG A 180 -5.93 -1.23 15.15
CA ARG A 180 -5.55 -0.71 13.83
C ARG A 180 -4.03 -0.66 13.77
N TRP A 181 -3.48 -0.82 12.58
CA TRP A 181 -2.05 -0.68 12.38
C TRP A 181 -1.78 0.56 11.53
N GLN A 182 -1.07 1.52 12.11
CA GLN A 182 -0.61 2.70 11.39
C GLN A 182 0.68 2.37 10.64
N HIS A 183 0.52 1.71 9.49
CA HIS A 183 1.64 1.24 8.70
C HIS A 183 2.32 2.42 7.98
N PRO A 184 3.68 2.55 8.04
CA PRO A 184 4.38 3.71 7.48
C PRO A 184 4.20 3.84 5.96
N GLN A 185 4.00 2.74 5.25
CA GLN A 185 3.86 2.74 3.79
C GLN A 185 2.40 2.65 3.34
N PHE A 186 1.57 1.87 4.04
CA PHE A 186 0.20 1.58 3.61
C PHE A 186 -0.87 2.37 4.38
N GLY A 187 -0.47 3.27 5.30
CA GLY A 187 -1.42 4.02 6.12
C GLY A 187 -2.13 3.13 7.15
N LEU A 188 -3.41 3.40 7.40
CA LEU A 188 -4.17 2.70 8.44
C LEU A 188 -4.66 1.34 7.94
N LEU A 189 -4.06 0.25 8.45
CA LEU A 189 -4.44 -1.12 8.14
C LEU A 189 -5.53 -1.65 9.09
N MET A 190 -6.52 -2.31 8.52
CA MET A 190 -7.61 -2.95 9.25
C MET A 190 -7.21 -4.34 9.77
N PRO A 191 -7.81 -4.85 10.86
CA PRO A 191 -7.44 -6.13 11.47
C PRO A 191 -7.44 -7.32 10.50
N GLY A 192 -8.37 -7.36 9.56
CA GLY A 192 -8.47 -8.41 8.55
C GLY A 192 -7.21 -8.58 7.68
N THR A 193 -6.36 -7.54 7.62
CA THR A 193 -5.13 -7.57 6.83
C THR A 193 -3.99 -8.30 7.54
N PHE A 194 -3.94 -8.29 8.87
CA PHE A 194 -2.77 -8.76 9.63
C PHE A 194 -3.06 -9.77 10.74
N ILE A 195 -4.31 -9.89 11.24
CA ILE A 195 -4.62 -10.85 12.32
C ILE A 195 -4.33 -12.29 11.92
N SER A 196 -4.77 -12.72 10.73
CA SER A 196 -4.49 -14.08 10.25
C SER A 196 -2.99 -14.35 10.06
N LEU A 197 -2.19 -13.32 9.78
CA LEU A 197 -0.74 -13.44 9.77
C LEU A 197 -0.20 -13.62 11.19
N ALA A 198 -0.66 -12.80 12.15
CA ALA A 198 -0.27 -12.90 13.55
C ALA A 198 -0.54 -14.30 14.13
N GLU A 199 -1.69 -14.89 13.80
CA GLU A 199 -2.06 -16.24 14.23
C GLU A 199 -1.11 -17.29 13.65
N ARG A 200 -0.82 -17.24 12.35
CA ARG A 200 0.06 -18.22 11.68
C ARG A 200 1.52 -18.14 12.11
N THR A 201 1.99 -16.97 12.49
CA THR A 201 3.40 -16.71 12.86
C THR A 201 3.64 -16.75 14.38
N GLY A 202 2.57 -16.92 15.19
CA GLY A 202 2.68 -16.92 16.64
C GLY A 202 2.81 -15.53 17.26
N LEU A 203 2.76 -14.44 16.46
CA LEU A 203 2.82 -13.06 16.94
C LEU A 203 1.53 -12.60 17.63
N ILE A 204 0.47 -13.41 17.58
CA ILE A 204 -0.84 -13.04 18.13
C ILE A 204 -0.79 -12.73 19.62
N SER A 205 0.03 -13.45 20.39
CA SER A 205 0.19 -13.20 21.83
C SER A 205 0.81 -11.85 22.09
N SER A 206 1.94 -11.53 21.44
CA SER A 206 2.63 -10.23 21.60
C SER A 206 1.76 -9.05 21.13
N LEU A 207 0.98 -9.28 20.06
CA LEU A 207 0.02 -8.29 19.57
C LEU A 207 -1.10 -8.07 20.60
N THR A 208 -1.61 -9.13 21.20
CA THR A 208 -2.67 -9.07 22.20
C THR A 208 -2.18 -8.32 23.46
N ASP A 209 -0.98 -8.64 23.93
CA ASP A 209 -0.39 -7.98 25.09
C ASP A 209 -0.25 -6.46 24.85
N LEU A 210 0.27 -6.06 23.67
CA LEU A 210 0.38 -4.65 23.31
C LEU A 210 -0.99 -3.95 23.24
N VAL A 211 -2.00 -4.62 22.67
CA VAL A 211 -3.36 -4.05 22.60
C VAL A 211 -3.97 -3.90 23.99
N LEU A 212 -3.77 -4.86 24.88
CA LEU A 212 -4.23 -4.78 26.28
C LEU A 212 -3.57 -3.61 27.01
N ASP A 213 -2.26 -3.42 26.86
CA ASP A 213 -1.54 -2.29 27.47
C ASP A 213 -2.14 -0.96 26.98
N LEU A 214 -2.33 -0.80 25.65
CA LEU A 214 -2.93 0.41 25.07
C LEU A 214 -4.34 0.68 25.60
N VAL A 215 -5.14 -0.37 25.77
CA VAL A 215 -6.51 -0.25 26.30
C VAL A 215 -6.52 0.15 27.77
N VAL A 216 -5.66 -0.46 28.58
CA VAL A 216 -5.54 -0.14 30.01
C VAL A 216 -5.10 1.29 30.22
N ASP A 217 -4.09 1.75 29.48
CA ASP A 217 -3.61 3.13 29.52
C ASP A 217 -4.73 4.11 29.15
N GLN A 218 -5.49 3.82 28.11
CA GLN A 218 -6.59 4.68 27.67
C GLN A 218 -7.74 4.73 28.71
N ILE A 219 -8.11 3.60 29.30
CA ILE A 219 -9.13 3.55 30.37
C ILE A 219 -8.68 4.37 31.57
N SER A 220 -7.41 4.30 31.95
CA SER A 220 -6.83 5.10 33.02
C SER A 220 -6.97 6.60 32.74
N CYS A 221 -6.62 7.04 31.52
CA CYS A 221 -6.81 8.43 31.10
C CYS A 221 -8.28 8.90 31.12
N TRP A 222 -9.24 8.01 30.82
CA TRP A 222 -10.65 8.38 30.85
C TRP A 222 -11.21 8.51 32.28
N ARG A 223 -10.64 7.77 33.23
CA ARG A 223 -11.07 7.83 34.65
C ARG A 223 -10.55 9.06 35.39
N GLU A 224 -9.50 9.69 34.88
CA GLU A 224 -8.92 10.91 35.45
C GLU A 224 -9.61 12.20 35.00
N LYS A 225 -10.54 12.11 34.03
CA LYS A 225 -11.34 13.23 33.49
C LYS A 225 -12.76 13.22 34.01
#